data_7bfefc450c64a8bc431d3ebabb96b57d
#
_entry.id   7bfefc450c64a8bc431d3ebabb96b57d
#
_cell.length_a   1.000
_cell.length_b   1.000
_cell.length_c   1.000
_cell.angle_alpha   90.00
_cell.angle_beta   90.00
_cell.angle_gamma   90.00
#
_symmetry.space_group_name_H-M   'P 1'
#
loop_
_entity.id
_entity.type
_entity.pdbx_description
1 polymer ?
#
loop_
_entity_poly.entity_id
_entity_poly.type
_entity_poly.pdbx_seq_one_letter_code
_entity_poly.pdbx_strand_id
1 'polypeptide(L)'
;MARPSTVAIAARNIIQQFHSWGIRTVINLQTPGEHASCGPPLTKSGFTYDPTIFMANDIYYYNFAWPDYGEASLCGLLDMAKVLSFALQEGRVAIHCHAGLGRTGVLIACYLVYSMRVRANEAIRLVRKKRPKSVQTSGQILCVQQFEHYVLPQTIVFSSKELLNLTKDRKTSEFTLKQFLYRQRATLHGLEERAFRELPKIVYCLCERLLKICGCQHSVGLDLRVRNRPFYKSFMVYKLRQSKPPDPTTPEEVSDLDHVANLPMVEWRDPLEEDIERNLETVTRITGTSTNGSIPAVQIHEAFIVDHNSLPEEKQKYLKQLRNEINQRREAYDKIDEEEDPAILTGLLFQWLEGLKQPILDREDLSIIVARAYNVESCILAMQMEDIMLLEYLLRFITRLRPLAANKKVDILKRLLASLTQQTIMINGRCLPTHRDFQRLRDGTGAQVVNFMLRLIVELQKDMVKPGRDDHDVVVPCRRFRIK
;
A
#
# COMPACT_ATOMS: atom_id res chain seq x y z
N MET A 1 24.55 -19.10 9.71
CA MET A 1 25.69 -19.73 10.41
C MET A 1 25.27 -21.07 10.99
N ALA A 2 26.20 -21.94 11.47
CA ALA A 2 25.84 -23.05 12.33
C ALA A 2 25.40 -22.53 13.71
N ARG A 3 24.70 -23.36 14.50
CA ARG A 3 24.28 -22.98 15.86
C ARG A 3 25.49 -22.66 16.73
N PRO A 4 25.50 -21.54 17.45
CA PRO A 4 26.55 -21.29 18.44
C PRO A 4 26.31 -22.11 19.72
N SER A 5 27.31 -22.19 20.60
CA SER A 5 27.13 -22.69 21.96
C SER A 5 27.63 -21.66 22.96
N THR A 6 27.22 -21.74 24.20
CA THR A 6 27.66 -20.84 25.28
C THR A 6 29.20 -20.79 25.34
N VAL A 7 29.86 -21.96 25.28
CA VAL A 7 31.33 -22.06 25.28
C VAL A 7 31.94 -21.36 24.07
N ALA A 8 31.39 -21.58 22.87
CA ALA A 8 31.90 -20.96 21.66
C ALA A 8 31.69 -19.43 21.65
N ILE A 9 30.54 -18.94 22.19
CA ILE A 9 30.25 -17.51 22.32
C ILE A 9 31.33 -16.83 23.16
N ALA A 10 31.66 -17.41 24.32
CA ALA A 10 32.66 -16.85 25.21
C ALA A 10 34.07 -16.99 24.64
N ALA A 11 34.48 -18.23 24.27
CA ALA A 11 35.87 -18.52 23.85
C ALA A 11 36.28 -17.77 22.57
N ARG A 12 35.34 -17.43 21.70
CA ARG A 12 35.63 -16.75 20.44
C ARG A 12 35.18 -15.28 20.45
N ASN A 13 34.76 -14.71 21.57
CA ASN A 13 34.27 -13.34 21.69
C ASN A 13 33.20 -12.99 20.62
N ILE A 14 32.25 -13.91 20.39
CA ILE A 14 31.27 -13.77 19.29
C ILE A 14 30.46 -12.48 19.42
N ILE A 15 30.12 -12.06 20.63
CA ILE A 15 29.36 -10.81 20.86
C ILE A 15 30.14 -9.60 20.33
N GLN A 16 31.44 -9.49 20.65
CA GLN A 16 32.26 -8.38 20.17
C GLN A 16 32.42 -8.42 18.65
N GLN A 17 32.61 -9.63 18.07
CA GLN A 17 32.66 -9.78 16.62
C GLN A 17 31.33 -9.35 15.97
N PHE A 18 30.18 -9.69 16.56
CA PHE A 18 28.88 -9.29 16.04
C PHE A 18 28.71 -7.76 16.05
N HIS A 19 29.12 -7.10 17.13
CA HIS A 19 29.13 -5.65 17.18
C HIS A 19 30.06 -5.03 16.11
N SER A 20 31.30 -5.54 15.98
CA SER A 20 32.24 -5.03 14.99
C SER A 20 31.77 -5.24 13.54
N TRP A 21 30.99 -6.28 13.28
CA TRP A 21 30.40 -6.55 11.96
C TRP A 21 29.04 -5.87 11.76
N GLY A 22 28.54 -5.14 12.73
CA GLY A 22 27.24 -4.49 12.67
C GLY A 22 26.06 -5.46 12.67
N ILE A 23 26.23 -6.65 13.26
CA ILE A 23 25.12 -7.60 13.45
C ILE A 23 24.27 -7.10 14.62
N ARG A 24 23.01 -6.81 14.34
CA ARG A 24 22.03 -6.30 15.31
C ARG A 24 20.96 -7.33 15.65
N THR A 25 20.86 -8.41 14.89
CA THR A 25 19.79 -9.40 15.08
C THR A 25 20.32 -10.82 14.88
N VAL A 26 19.86 -11.73 15.74
CA VAL A 26 20.04 -13.17 15.58
C VAL A 26 18.69 -13.83 15.35
N ILE A 27 18.59 -14.63 14.29
CA ILE A 27 17.40 -15.45 13.99
C ILE A 27 17.76 -16.91 14.15
N ASN A 28 17.09 -17.58 15.10
CA ASN A 28 17.20 -19.01 15.36
C ASN A 28 16.00 -19.75 14.74
N LEU A 29 16.26 -20.75 13.92
CA LEU A 29 15.23 -21.57 13.26
C LEU A 29 15.03 -22.93 13.95
N GLN A 30 15.66 -23.16 15.09
CA GLN A 30 15.56 -24.42 15.81
C GLN A 30 14.31 -24.49 16.70
N THR A 31 13.80 -25.72 16.82
CA THR A 31 12.82 -26.03 17.86
C THR A 31 13.57 -26.25 19.18
N PRO A 32 13.10 -25.73 20.32
CA PRO A 32 13.70 -26.02 21.62
C PRO A 32 13.79 -27.54 21.86
N GLY A 33 14.91 -28.01 22.34
CA GLY A 33 15.14 -29.44 22.61
C GLY A 33 15.66 -30.25 21.42
N GLU A 34 15.67 -29.73 20.21
CA GLU A 34 16.18 -30.50 19.04
C GLU A 34 17.66 -30.74 19.16
N HIS A 35 18.10 -31.90 18.66
CA HIS A 35 19.52 -32.31 18.66
C HIS A 35 20.17 -32.29 20.06
N ALA A 36 19.45 -32.69 21.10
CA ALA A 36 19.96 -32.73 22.47
C ALA A 36 21.15 -33.69 22.64
N SER A 37 21.20 -34.77 21.84
CA SER A 37 22.26 -35.77 21.84
C SER A 37 23.47 -35.44 20.94
N CYS A 38 23.42 -34.31 20.20
CA CYS A 38 24.42 -33.94 19.21
C CYS A 38 25.20 -32.69 19.64
N GLY A 39 26.47 -32.81 19.97
CA GLY A 39 27.36 -31.70 20.26
C GLY A 39 27.21 -31.12 21.67
N PRO A 40 27.37 -29.80 21.89
CA PRO A 40 27.32 -29.21 23.21
C PRO A 40 25.95 -29.43 23.91
N PRO A 41 25.91 -29.57 25.24
CA PRO A 41 24.68 -29.78 25.99
C PRO A 41 23.73 -28.58 25.83
N LEU A 42 22.44 -28.86 25.95
CA LEU A 42 21.40 -27.82 25.93
C LEU A 42 21.37 -27.10 27.28
N THR A 43 21.12 -25.80 27.23
CA THR A 43 20.82 -24.98 28.40
C THR A 43 19.34 -25.12 28.77
N LYS A 44 18.88 -24.44 29.83
CA LYS A 44 17.48 -24.40 30.24
C LYS A 44 16.56 -23.81 29.16
N SER A 45 17.11 -23.02 28.21
CA SER A 45 16.36 -22.47 27.06
C SER A 45 15.96 -23.53 26.02
N GLY A 46 16.51 -24.76 26.12
CA GLY A 46 16.36 -25.80 25.11
C GLY A 46 17.30 -25.63 23.91
N PHE A 47 18.23 -24.68 23.97
CA PHE A 47 19.29 -24.48 22.94
C PHE A 47 20.68 -24.69 23.54
N THR A 48 21.72 -24.75 22.71
CA THR A 48 23.12 -24.86 23.11
C THR A 48 23.67 -23.58 23.73
N TYR A 49 22.86 -22.54 23.85
CA TYR A 49 23.16 -21.24 24.46
C TYR A 49 21.86 -20.62 25.03
N ASP A 50 22.03 -19.70 25.98
CA ASP A 50 20.90 -18.89 26.44
C ASP A 50 20.73 -17.65 25.54
N PRO A 51 19.56 -17.46 24.90
CA PRO A 51 19.27 -16.30 24.07
C PRO A 51 19.42 -14.94 24.77
N THR A 52 19.26 -14.89 26.09
CA THR A 52 19.40 -13.67 26.89
C THR A 52 20.77 -13.02 26.73
N ILE A 53 21.81 -13.81 26.41
CA ILE A 53 23.16 -13.27 26.17
C ILE A 53 23.20 -12.29 25.00
N PHE A 54 22.40 -12.50 23.96
CA PHE A 54 22.32 -11.57 22.83
C PHE A 54 21.54 -10.32 23.22
N MET A 55 20.39 -10.47 23.86
CA MET A 55 19.52 -9.37 24.27
C MET A 55 20.21 -8.47 25.31
N ALA A 56 20.96 -9.04 26.25
CA ALA A 56 21.74 -8.29 27.23
C ALA A 56 22.89 -7.48 26.59
N ASN A 57 23.22 -7.75 25.34
CA ASN A 57 24.25 -7.04 24.57
C ASN A 57 23.65 -6.28 23.37
N ASP A 58 22.44 -5.77 23.48
CA ASP A 58 21.76 -4.96 22.44
C ASP A 58 21.67 -5.64 21.07
N ILE A 59 21.56 -6.96 21.04
CA ILE A 59 21.34 -7.76 19.83
C ILE A 59 19.97 -8.41 19.92
N TYR A 60 19.06 -8.04 19.04
CA TYR A 60 17.71 -8.60 18.96
C TYR A 60 17.76 -10.10 18.70
N TYR A 61 16.82 -10.83 19.30
CA TYR A 61 16.73 -12.27 19.11
C TYR A 61 15.32 -12.68 18.71
N TYR A 62 15.22 -13.47 17.64
CA TYR A 62 13.98 -14.09 17.20
C TYR A 62 14.14 -15.59 17.09
N ASN A 63 13.16 -16.33 17.58
CA ASN A 63 13.08 -17.77 17.38
C ASN A 63 11.86 -18.12 16.53
N PHE A 64 12.08 -18.77 15.41
CA PHE A 64 11.05 -19.37 14.58
C PHE A 64 11.22 -20.88 14.63
N ALA A 65 10.48 -21.52 15.51
CA ALA A 65 10.53 -22.97 15.71
C ALA A 65 10.09 -23.69 14.42
N TRP A 66 11.08 -24.16 13.67
CA TRP A 66 10.88 -24.93 12.44
C TRP A 66 11.54 -26.28 12.62
N PRO A 67 10.76 -27.39 12.76
CA PRO A 67 11.31 -28.74 12.98
C PRO A 67 12.34 -29.11 11.89
N ASP A 68 13.43 -29.75 12.31
CA ASP A 68 14.42 -30.23 11.35
C ASP A 68 13.80 -31.34 10.48
N TYR A 69 14.08 -31.28 9.18
CA TYR A 69 13.42 -32.09 8.15
C TYR A 69 11.89 -31.90 8.03
N GLY A 70 11.29 -30.98 8.80
CA GLY A 70 9.88 -30.60 8.67
C GLY A 70 9.64 -29.58 7.58
N GLU A 71 8.38 -29.46 7.18
CA GLU A 71 7.94 -28.43 6.25
C GLU A 71 7.54 -27.16 7.00
N ALA A 72 7.96 -26.00 6.49
CA ALA A 72 7.45 -24.72 6.95
C ALA A 72 6.21 -24.33 6.15
N SER A 73 5.18 -23.81 6.81
CA SER A 73 4.04 -23.27 6.10
C SER A 73 4.45 -22.06 5.26
N LEU A 74 3.82 -21.87 4.09
CA LEU A 74 4.11 -20.73 3.20
C LEU A 74 3.82 -19.39 3.87
N CYS A 75 2.77 -19.31 4.71
CA CYS A 75 2.48 -18.13 5.53
C CYS A 75 3.60 -17.88 6.55
N GLY A 76 4.06 -18.93 7.26
CA GLY A 76 5.15 -18.81 8.22
C GLY A 76 6.47 -18.37 7.56
N LEU A 77 6.78 -18.88 6.36
CA LEU A 77 7.94 -18.41 5.58
C LEU A 77 7.80 -16.92 5.18
N LEU A 78 6.60 -16.48 4.82
CA LEU A 78 6.36 -15.07 4.52
C LEU A 78 6.55 -14.19 5.76
N ASP A 79 6.06 -14.62 6.92
CA ASP A 79 6.24 -13.89 8.18
C ASP A 79 7.72 -13.83 8.58
N MET A 80 8.46 -14.95 8.47
CA MET A 80 9.91 -14.96 8.67
C MET A 80 10.63 -14.01 7.70
N ALA A 81 10.24 -13.99 6.42
CA ALA A 81 10.82 -13.10 5.42
C ALA A 81 10.54 -11.62 5.72
N LYS A 82 9.34 -11.30 6.25
CA LYS A 82 8.99 -9.94 6.70
C LYS A 82 9.80 -9.51 7.90
N VAL A 83 9.93 -10.36 8.93
CA VAL A 83 10.77 -10.08 10.10
C VAL A 83 12.23 -9.91 9.69
N LEU A 84 12.73 -10.76 8.79
CA LEU A 84 14.08 -10.61 8.26
C LEU A 84 14.25 -9.29 7.49
N SER A 85 13.25 -8.89 6.70
CA SER A 85 13.25 -7.61 6.00
C SER A 85 13.28 -6.41 6.97
N PHE A 86 12.55 -6.51 8.06
CA PHE A 86 12.53 -5.49 9.12
C PHE A 86 13.89 -5.45 9.85
N ALA A 87 14.40 -6.60 10.28
CA ALA A 87 15.66 -6.68 10.99
C ALA A 87 16.88 -6.16 10.18
N LEU A 88 16.85 -6.33 8.86
CA LEU A 88 17.88 -5.79 7.96
C LEU A 88 17.87 -4.26 7.84
N GLN A 89 16.82 -3.58 8.27
CA GLN A 89 16.79 -2.13 8.36
C GLN A 89 17.59 -1.61 9.57
N GLU A 90 17.61 -2.39 10.65
CA GLU A 90 18.33 -2.06 11.88
C GLU A 90 19.85 -2.40 11.80
N GLY A 91 20.21 -3.34 10.93
CA GLY A 91 21.58 -3.75 10.75
C GLY A 91 21.72 -5.13 10.11
N ARG A 92 22.92 -5.70 10.21
CA ARG A 92 23.16 -7.05 9.70
C ARG A 92 22.49 -8.10 10.58
N VAL A 93 22.08 -9.22 9.97
CA VAL A 93 21.37 -10.31 10.64
C VAL A 93 22.16 -11.60 10.56
N ALA A 94 22.33 -12.26 11.68
CA ALA A 94 22.88 -13.62 11.74
C ALA A 94 21.73 -14.63 11.81
N ILE A 95 21.67 -15.56 10.86
CA ILE A 95 20.65 -16.60 10.80
C ILE A 95 21.30 -17.96 11.03
N HIS A 96 20.70 -18.78 11.90
CA HIS A 96 21.17 -20.15 12.10
C HIS A 96 20.00 -21.14 12.27
N CYS A 97 20.29 -22.38 11.96
CA CYS A 97 19.58 -23.59 12.39
C CYS A 97 20.60 -24.52 13.07
N HIS A 98 20.57 -25.81 12.90
CA HIS A 98 21.63 -26.71 13.40
C HIS A 98 22.96 -26.50 12.64
N ALA A 99 23.06 -26.95 11.39
CA ALA A 99 24.28 -26.79 10.56
C ALA A 99 24.36 -25.42 9.84
N GLY A 100 23.28 -24.68 9.75
CA GLY A 100 23.18 -23.40 9.06
C GLY A 100 23.21 -23.53 7.53
N LEU A 101 22.77 -24.65 6.97
CA LEU A 101 22.79 -24.96 5.53
C LEU A 101 21.39 -25.20 4.95
N GLY A 102 20.58 -26.09 5.58
CA GLY A 102 19.23 -26.42 5.10
C GLY A 102 18.24 -25.31 5.34
N ARG A 103 17.57 -25.30 6.50
CA ARG A 103 16.55 -24.30 6.90
C ARG A 103 17.03 -22.86 6.73
N THR A 104 18.25 -22.55 7.16
CA THR A 104 18.87 -21.24 6.95
C THR A 104 18.97 -20.87 5.47
N GLY A 105 19.38 -21.81 4.62
CA GLY A 105 19.46 -21.60 3.18
C GLY A 105 18.10 -21.36 2.54
N VAL A 106 17.08 -22.12 2.97
CA VAL A 106 15.69 -21.95 2.49
C VAL A 106 15.15 -20.57 2.87
N LEU A 107 15.27 -20.15 4.14
CA LEU A 107 14.80 -18.84 4.58
C LEU A 107 15.46 -17.71 3.79
N ILE A 108 16.80 -17.78 3.57
CA ILE A 108 17.51 -16.76 2.79
C ILE A 108 17.03 -16.75 1.34
N ALA A 109 16.83 -17.94 0.71
CA ALA A 109 16.30 -18.01 -0.64
C ALA A 109 14.88 -17.45 -0.74
N CYS A 110 13.98 -17.79 0.20
CA CYS A 110 12.64 -17.22 0.28
C CYS A 110 12.67 -15.70 0.50
N TYR A 111 13.58 -15.20 1.32
CA TYR A 111 13.76 -13.76 1.50
C TYR A 111 14.19 -13.07 0.18
N LEU A 112 15.09 -13.67 -0.60
CA LEU A 112 15.47 -13.11 -1.91
C LEU A 112 14.29 -13.09 -2.89
N VAL A 113 13.50 -14.17 -2.94
CA VAL A 113 12.26 -14.20 -3.72
C VAL A 113 11.31 -13.07 -3.28
N TYR A 114 11.08 -12.92 -1.97
CA TYR A 114 10.19 -11.89 -1.41
C TYR A 114 10.70 -10.46 -1.64
N SER A 115 11.99 -10.20 -1.35
CA SER A 115 12.54 -8.84 -1.34
C SER A 115 12.94 -8.36 -2.74
N MET A 116 13.49 -9.22 -3.57
CA MET A 116 14.03 -8.89 -4.89
C MET A 116 13.16 -9.39 -6.05
N ARG A 117 12.13 -10.20 -5.74
CA ARG A 117 11.24 -10.84 -6.73
C ARG A 117 11.99 -11.69 -7.78
N VAL A 118 13.13 -12.23 -7.40
CA VAL A 118 13.87 -13.17 -8.25
C VAL A 118 13.20 -14.54 -8.21
N ARG A 119 13.41 -15.33 -9.26
CA ARG A 119 12.88 -16.69 -9.35
C ARG A 119 13.53 -17.61 -8.30
N ALA A 120 12.80 -18.58 -7.80
CA ALA A 120 13.27 -19.53 -6.78
C ALA A 120 14.62 -20.18 -7.14
N ASN A 121 14.75 -20.67 -8.39
CA ASN A 121 15.98 -21.30 -8.83
C ASN A 121 17.17 -20.33 -8.85
N GLU A 122 16.96 -19.07 -9.18
CA GLU A 122 18.00 -18.03 -9.14
C GLU A 122 18.39 -17.69 -7.70
N ALA A 123 17.40 -17.55 -6.81
CA ALA A 123 17.63 -17.35 -5.38
C ALA A 123 18.46 -18.50 -4.79
N ILE A 124 18.10 -19.76 -5.09
CA ILE A 124 18.85 -20.94 -4.63
C ILE A 124 20.27 -20.94 -5.19
N ARG A 125 20.45 -20.62 -6.49
CA ARG A 125 21.80 -20.53 -7.10
C ARG A 125 22.66 -19.47 -6.40
N LEU A 126 22.09 -18.30 -6.11
CA LEU A 126 22.81 -17.23 -5.42
C LEU A 126 23.21 -17.64 -4.00
N VAL A 127 22.28 -18.26 -3.25
CA VAL A 127 22.57 -18.77 -1.90
C VAL A 127 23.70 -19.83 -1.96
N ARG A 128 23.61 -20.78 -2.87
CA ARG A 128 24.66 -21.83 -3.04
C ARG A 128 25.99 -21.26 -3.48
N LYS A 129 26.00 -20.20 -4.32
CA LYS A 129 27.26 -19.51 -4.72
C LYS A 129 27.94 -18.86 -3.52
N LYS A 130 27.18 -18.25 -2.61
CA LYS A 130 27.75 -17.60 -1.41
C LYS A 130 27.99 -18.57 -0.25
N ARG A 131 27.20 -19.62 -0.13
CA ARG A 131 27.27 -20.63 0.91
C ARG A 131 27.06 -22.02 0.28
N PRO A 132 28.15 -22.69 -0.17
CA PRO A 132 28.08 -24.01 -0.78
C PRO A 132 27.35 -25.03 0.10
N LYS A 133 26.68 -26.00 -0.53
CA LYS A 133 25.88 -27.05 0.13
C LYS A 133 24.61 -26.55 0.86
N SER A 134 24.19 -25.29 0.67
CA SER A 134 22.92 -24.81 1.19
C SER A 134 21.75 -25.31 0.34
N VAL A 135 20.54 -25.35 0.95
CA VAL A 135 19.32 -25.89 0.34
C VAL A 135 19.55 -27.34 -0.14
N GLN A 136 19.69 -28.26 0.82
CA GLN A 136 20.34 -29.56 0.66
C GLN A 136 19.43 -30.60 -0.03
N THR A 137 18.14 -30.58 0.22
CA THR A 137 17.21 -31.62 -0.20
C THR A 137 16.25 -31.14 -1.31
N SER A 138 15.70 -32.11 -2.05
CA SER A 138 14.66 -31.81 -3.04
C SER A 138 13.41 -31.15 -2.44
N GLY A 139 13.00 -31.59 -1.24
CA GLY A 139 11.91 -30.95 -0.49
C GLY A 139 12.18 -29.48 -0.16
N GLN A 140 13.42 -29.14 0.22
CA GLN A 140 13.82 -27.76 0.45
C GLN A 140 13.82 -26.91 -0.84
N ILE A 141 14.20 -27.47 -1.97
CA ILE A 141 14.10 -26.80 -3.28
C ILE A 141 12.63 -26.56 -3.61
N LEU A 142 11.79 -27.59 -3.49
CA LEU A 142 10.35 -27.49 -3.73
C LEU A 142 9.69 -26.46 -2.83
N CYS A 143 10.08 -26.37 -1.56
CA CYS A 143 9.59 -25.40 -0.61
C CYS A 143 9.83 -23.94 -1.10
N VAL A 144 11.04 -23.64 -1.61
CA VAL A 144 11.33 -22.29 -2.18
C VAL A 144 10.53 -22.04 -3.45
N GLN A 145 10.32 -23.05 -4.30
CA GLN A 145 9.51 -22.95 -5.51
C GLN A 145 8.03 -22.72 -5.17
N GLN A 146 7.49 -23.44 -4.21
CA GLN A 146 6.12 -23.24 -3.72
C GLN A 146 5.95 -21.83 -3.10
N PHE A 147 6.97 -21.36 -2.36
CA PHE A 147 6.96 -20.02 -1.82
C PHE A 147 6.98 -18.94 -2.93
N GLU A 148 7.72 -19.15 -4.02
CA GLU A 148 7.67 -18.27 -5.20
C GLU A 148 6.24 -18.20 -5.74
N HIS A 149 5.62 -19.36 -6.00
CA HIS A 149 4.24 -19.43 -6.50
C HIS A 149 3.22 -18.79 -5.56
N TYR A 150 3.45 -18.86 -4.26
CA TYR A 150 2.59 -18.24 -3.26
C TYR A 150 2.76 -16.72 -3.20
N VAL A 151 4.00 -16.22 -3.23
CA VAL A 151 4.32 -14.82 -2.92
C VAL A 151 4.25 -13.91 -4.16
N LEU A 152 4.72 -14.35 -5.33
CA LEU A 152 4.80 -13.48 -6.51
C LEU A 152 3.43 -12.96 -6.98
N PRO A 153 2.33 -13.75 -7.00
CA PRO A 153 1.01 -13.24 -7.33
C PRO A 153 0.53 -12.13 -6.38
N GLN A 154 0.97 -12.16 -5.11
CA GLN A 154 0.63 -11.14 -4.13
C GLN A 154 1.31 -9.79 -4.41
N THR A 155 2.40 -9.78 -5.18
CA THR A 155 3.19 -8.59 -5.46
C THR A 155 2.76 -7.84 -6.73
N ILE A 156 1.77 -8.33 -7.46
CA ILE A 156 1.27 -7.70 -8.69
C ILE A 156 0.58 -6.39 -8.37
N VAL A 157 1.06 -5.30 -8.99
CA VAL A 157 0.56 -3.94 -8.80
C VAL A 157 -0.38 -3.52 -9.92
N PHE A 158 -0.05 -3.84 -11.18
CA PHE A 158 -0.89 -3.53 -12.34
C PHE A 158 -1.49 -4.79 -12.91
N SER A 159 -2.76 -4.74 -13.27
CA SER A 159 -3.40 -5.83 -13.99
C SER A 159 -2.76 -6.01 -15.38
N SER A 160 -2.55 -7.24 -15.79
CA SER A 160 -2.17 -7.55 -17.18
C SER A 160 -2.95 -8.78 -17.65
N LYS A 161 -3.38 -8.76 -18.92
CA LYS A 161 -4.08 -9.90 -19.54
C LYS A 161 -3.24 -11.18 -19.52
N GLU A 162 -1.91 -11.05 -19.61
CA GLU A 162 -0.96 -12.17 -19.58
C GLU A 162 -0.89 -12.84 -18.20
N LEU A 163 -0.94 -12.04 -17.13
CA LEU A 163 -0.93 -12.53 -15.74
C LEU A 163 -2.27 -13.17 -15.36
N LEU A 164 -3.39 -12.67 -15.87
CA LEU A 164 -4.71 -13.25 -15.67
C LEU A 164 -4.83 -14.66 -16.31
N ASN A 165 -4.10 -14.92 -17.39
CA ASN A 165 -4.07 -16.21 -18.04
C ASN A 165 -3.16 -17.25 -17.36
N LEU A 166 -2.20 -16.82 -16.53
CA LEU A 166 -1.30 -17.71 -15.81
C LEU A 166 -1.91 -18.27 -14.51
N THR A 167 -2.93 -17.63 -13.97
CA THR A 167 -3.66 -18.11 -12.79
C THR A 167 -4.85 -18.94 -13.22
N LYS A 168 -4.71 -20.28 -13.20
CA LYS A 168 -5.82 -21.21 -13.52
C LYS A 168 -7.01 -21.12 -12.56
N ASP A 169 -6.82 -20.51 -11.39
CA ASP A 169 -7.88 -20.26 -10.42
C ASP A 169 -8.61 -18.94 -10.71
N ARG A 170 -9.75 -19.05 -11.39
CA ARG A 170 -10.63 -17.91 -11.73
C ARG A 170 -11.04 -17.04 -10.52
N LYS A 171 -11.05 -17.58 -9.31
CA LYS A 171 -11.46 -16.85 -8.09
C LYS A 171 -10.36 -15.90 -7.54
N THR A 172 -9.08 -16.18 -7.78
CA THR A 172 -7.97 -15.33 -7.32
C THR A 172 -7.52 -14.28 -8.33
N SER A 173 -8.08 -14.32 -9.56
CA SER A 173 -7.70 -13.45 -10.67
C SER A 173 -8.48 -12.12 -10.76
N GLU A 174 -9.36 -11.86 -9.81
CA GLU A 174 -10.13 -10.61 -9.83
C GLU A 174 -9.28 -9.46 -9.30
N PHE A 175 -8.99 -8.48 -10.15
CA PHE A 175 -8.19 -7.31 -9.82
C PHE A 175 -9.11 -6.16 -9.35
N THR A 176 -9.77 -6.33 -8.19
CA THR A 176 -10.59 -5.30 -7.53
C THR A 176 -9.75 -4.54 -6.50
N LEU A 177 -10.19 -3.34 -6.08
CA LEU A 177 -9.52 -2.56 -5.04
C LEU A 177 -9.37 -3.37 -3.74
N LYS A 178 -10.45 -4.00 -3.28
CA LYS A 178 -10.45 -4.84 -2.06
C LYS A 178 -9.43 -5.97 -2.12
N GLN A 179 -9.36 -6.69 -3.24
CA GLN A 179 -8.39 -7.76 -3.41
C GLN A 179 -6.96 -7.25 -3.55
N PHE A 180 -6.77 -6.10 -4.20
CA PHE A 180 -5.46 -5.45 -4.26
C PHE A 180 -4.97 -5.10 -2.86
N LEU A 181 -5.79 -4.46 -2.04
CA LEU A 181 -5.44 -4.10 -0.66
C LEU A 181 -5.17 -5.34 0.19
N TYR A 182 -5.96 -6.40 0.05
CA TYR A 182 -5.71 -7.66 0.74
C TYR A 182 -4.32 -8.23 0.42
N ARG A 183 -3.94 -8.30 -0.87
CA ARG A 183 -2.61 -8.76 -1.31
C ARG A 183 -1.51 -7.82 -0.82
N GLN A 184 -1.74 -6.52 -0.89
CA GLN A 184 -0.79 -5.52 -0.42
C GLN A 184 -0.50 -5.69 1.08
N ARG A 185 -1.52 -5.88 1.93
CA ARG A 185 -1.36 -6.17 3.37
C ARG A 185 -0.54 -7.44 3.60
N ALA A 186 -0.76 -8.48 2.80
CA ALA A 186 0.01 -9.72 2.90
C ALA A 186 1.50 -9.49 2.65
N THR A 187 1.89 -8.57 1.80
CA THR A 187 3.29 -8.34 1.39
C THR A 187 4.00 -7.20 2.09
N LEU A 188 3.28 -6.23 2.64
CA LEU A 188 3.86 -5.13 3.42
C LEU A 188 4.13 -5.54 4.88
N HIS A 189 5.02 -4.81 5.55
CA HIS A 189 5.35 -5.02 6.96
C HIS A 189 5.66 -3.69 7.66
N GLY A 190 5.64 -3.71 8.99
CA GLY A 190 6.03 -2.57 9.83
C GLY A 190 5.18 -1.32 9.60
N LEU A 191 5.83 -0.17 9.48
CA LEU A 191 5.17 1.11 9.26
C LEU A 191 4.42 1.18 7.92
N GLU A 192 4.96 0.55 6.86
CA GLU A 192 4.31 0.52 5.55
C GLU A 192 2.97 -0.23 5.60
N GLU A 193 2.89 -1.36 6.29
CA GLU A 193 1.62 -2.10 6.44
C GLU A 193 0.56 -1.24 7.13
N ARG A 194 0.95 -0.52 8.19
CA ARG A 194 0.03 0.36 8.92
C ARG A 194 -0.41 1.56 8.09
N ALA A 195 0.53 2.19 7.36
CA ALA A 195 0.26 3.38 6.55
C ALA A 195 -0.63 3.07 5.33
N PHE A 196 -0.37 1.94 4.66
CA PHE A 196 -1.03 1.56 3.42
C PHE A 196 -2.10 0.47 3.61
N ARG A 197 -2.62 0.32 4.80
CA ARG A 197 -3.61 -0.71 5.11
C ARG A 197 -4.87 -0.56 4.26
N GLU A 198 -5.36 0.68 4.11
CA GLU A 198 -6.58 1.01 3.37
C GLU A 198 -6.30 1.93 2.16
N LEU A 199 -5.04 2.10 1.79
CA LEU A 199 -4.62 2.95 0.68
C LEU A 199 -3.65 2.20 -0.24
N PRO A 200 -3.87 2.14 -1.55
CA PRO A 200 -2.92 1.57 -2.49
C PRO A 200 -1.59 2.34 -2.48
N LYS A 201 -0.50 1.64 -2.13
CA LYS A 201 0.84 2.25 -2.06
C LYS A 201 1.24 2.89 -3.39
N ILE A 202 0.88 2.27 -4.52
CA ILE A 202 1.19 2.81 -5.85
C ILE A 202 0.56 4.18 -6.07
N VAL A 203 -0.72 4.35 -5.70
CA VAL A 203 -1.42 5.64 -5.83
C VAL A 203 -0.75 6.70 -4.96
N TYR A 204 -0.40 6.35 -3.72
CA TYR A 204 0.34 7.24 -2.83
C TYR A 204 1.69 7.66 -3.44
N CYS A 205 2.52 6.72 -3.90
CA CYS A 205 3.84 7.03 -4.47
C CYS A 205 3.73 7.95 -5.69
N LEU A 206 2.78 7.70 -6.58
CA LEU A 206 2.56 8.53 -7.77
C LEU A 206 2.10 9.96 -7.42
N CYS A 207 1.12 10.08 -6.52
CA CYS A 207 0.62 11.38 -6.09
C CYS A 207 1.69 12.19 -5.32
N GLU A 208 2.42 11.56 -4.39
CA GLU A 208 3.48 12.26 -3.65
C GLU A 208 4.64 12.66 -4.57
N ARG A 209 4.94 11.86 -5.60
CA ARG A 209 5.93 12.26 -6.60
C ARG A 209 5.47 13.48 -7.40
N LEU A 210 4.21 13.50 -7.85
CA LEU A 210 3.62 14.66 -8.52
C LEU A 210 3.67 15.93 -7.64
N LEU A 211 3.38 15.81 -6.34
CA LEU A 211 3.51 16.94 -5.41
C LEU A 211 4.96 17.38 -5.22
N LYS A 212 5.89 16.44 -5.22
CA LYS A 212 7.32 16.73 -5.06
C LYS A 212 7.88 17.52 -6.24
N ILE A 213 7.58 17.12 -7.47
CA ILE A 213 8.09 17.81 -8.67
C ILE A 213 7.52 19.23 -8.83
N CYS A 214 6.32 19.51 -8.30
CA CYS A 214 5.76 20.86 -8.29
C CYS A 214 6.04 21.64 -6.98
N GLY A 215 6.87 21.12 -6.07
CA GLY A 215 7.24 21.80 -4.83
C GLY A 215 6.13 21.88 -3.78
N CYS A 216 5.05 21.10 -3.93
CA CYS A 216 3.89 21.12 -3.04
C CYS A 216 3.98 20.11 -1.87
N GLN A 217 5.14 19.46 -1.68
CA GLN A 217 5.30 18.37 -0.71
C GLN A 217 5.18 18.83 0.76
N HIS A 218 5.57 20.07 1.08
CA HIS A 218 5.63 20.57 2.45
C HIS A 218 4.32 21.17 2.97
N SER A 219 3.25 21.21 2.20
CA SER A 219 1.97 21.71 2.66
C SER A 219 1.24 20.62 3.45
N VAL A 220 1.28 20.73 4.77
CA VAL A 220 0.53 19.92 5.76
C VAL A 220 0.72 18.39 5.56
N GLY A 221 1.51 17.78 6.43
CA GLY A 221 1.72 16.32 6.44
C GLY A 221 0.39 15.56 6.42
N LEU A 222 0.27 14.59 5.53
CA LEU A 222 -0.86 13.68 5.54
C LEU A 222 -0.65 12.67 6.67
N ASP A 223 -1.48 12.71 7.71
CA ASP A 223 -1.48 11.62 8.69
C ASP A 223 -2.00 10.35 8.01
N LEU A 224 -1.09 9.47 7.63
CA LEU A 224 -1.42 8.16 7.07
C LEU A 224 -2.00 7.20 8.12
N ARG A 225 -1.99 7.59 9.40
CA ARG A 225 -2.60 6.81 10.48
C ARG A 225 -4.12 6.92 10.42
N VAL A 226 -4.73 6.04 9.66
CA VAL A 226 -6.18 5.97 9.41
C VAL A 226 -7.00 6.08 10.71
N ARG A 227 -6.50 5.52 11.83
CA ARG A 227 -7.20 5.53 13.12
C ARG A 227 -7.38 6.92 13.74
N ASN A 228 -6.59 7.89 13.36
CA ASN A 228 -6.67 9.26 13.88
C ASN A 228 -7.59 10.16 13.05
N ARG A 229 -8.10 9.67 11.92
CA ARG A 229 -9.00 10.45 11.07
C ARG A 229 -10.41 10.49 11.65
N PRO A 230 -11.04 11.66 11.81
CA PRO A 230 -12.37 11.79 12.41
C PRO A 230 -13.43 10.94 11.71
N PHE A 231 -13.49 10.97 10.39
CA PHE A 231 -14.41 10.15 9.59
C PHE A 231 -14.21 8.65 9.79
N TYR A 232 -12.97 8.19 9.95
CA TYR A 232 -12.68 6.77 10.19
C TYR A 232 -13.25 6.30 11.52
N LYS A 233 -13.16 7.10 12.57
CA LYS A 233 -13.73 6.75 13.88
C LYS A 233 -15.23 6.61 13.81
N SER A 234 -15.92 7.58 13.22
CA SER A 234 -17.38 7.54 13.01
C SER A 234 -17.79 6.35 12.17
N PHE A 235 -17.10 6.10 11.06
CA PHE A 235 -17.34 4.97 10.19
C PHE A 235 -17.14 3.63 10.91
N MET A 236 -16.08 3.45 11.68
CA MET A 236 -15.84 2.21 12.42
C MET A 236 -16.87 1.96 13.50
N VAL A 237 -17.30 3.00 14.21
CA VAL A 237 -18.39 2.89 15.21
C VAL A 237 -19.69 2.46 14.54
N TYR A 238 -20.05 3.07 13.41
CA TYR A 238 -21.25 2.72 12.66
C TYR A 238 -21.22 1.27 12.15
N LYS A 239 -20.13 0.84 11.50
CA LYS A 239 -19.99 -0.54 11.01
C LYS A 239 -19.96 -1.58 12.12
N LEU A 240 -19.34 -1.28 13.27
CA LEU A 240 -19.34 -2.18 14.43
C LEU A 240 -20.75 -2.34 15.03
N ARG A 241 -21.58 -1.31 14.99
CA ARG A 241 -22.99 -1.39 15.42
C ARG A 241 -23.80 -2.28 14.47
N GLN A 242 -23.63 -2.15 13.17
CA GLN A 242 -24.32 -3.00 12.18
C GLN A 242 -23.91 -4.47 12.23
N SER A 243 -22.69 -4.78 12.68
CA SER A 243 -22.20 -6.17 12.75
C SER A 243 -22.63 -6.93 14.03
N LYS A 244 -23.23 -6.25 15.01
CA LYS A 244 -23.80 -6.91 16.19
C LYS A 244 -25.24 -7.36 15.88
N PRO A 245 -25.62 -8.61 16.17
CA PRO A 245 -27.03 -9.00 16.11
C PRO A 245 -27.82 -8.09 17.09
N PRO A 246 -29.05 -7.70 16.72
CA PRO A 246 -29.89 -6.85 17.58
C PRO A 246 -30.07 -7.56 18.94
N ASP A 247 -29.67 -6.88 20.01
CA ASP A 247 -29.93 -7.36 21.37
C ASP A 247 -31.40 -7.07 21.70
N PRO A 248 -32.24 -8.09 21.91
CA PRO A 248 -33.67 -7.90 22.14
C PRO A 248 -34.01 -7.20 23.46
N THR A 249 -33.03 -6.89 24.29
CA THR A 249 -33.24 -6.33 25.62
C THR A 249 -32.86 -4.85 25.78
N THR A 250 -32.25 -4.23 24.79
CA THR A 250 -31.92 -2.80 24.82
C THR A 250 -32.97 -1.98 24.08
N PRO A 251 -33.56 -0.93 24.69
CA PRO A 251 -34.30 0.06 23.92
C PRO A 251 -33.39 0.63 22.85
N GLU A 252 -33.85 0.69 21.61
CA GLU A 252 -33.12 1.36 20.52
C GLU A 252 -32.88 2.83 20.91
N GLU A 253 -31.72 3.14 21.47
CA GLU A 253 -31.19 4.48 21.40
C GLU A 253 -30.86 4.75 19.94
N VAL A 254 -31.82 5.33 19.24
CA VAL A 254 -31.62 5.86 17.87
C VAL A 254 -30.51 6.89 17.97
N SER A 255 -29.32 6.51 17.57
CA SER A 255 -28.20 7.44 17.57
C SER A 255 -28.43 8.46 16.45
N ASP A 256 -27.92 9.68 16.62
CA ASP A 256 -27.98 10.73 15.59
C ASP A 256 -27.43 10.23 14.24
N LEU A 257 -26.56 9.23 14.23
CA LEU A 257 -26.01 8.58 13.05
C LEU A 257 -27.01 7.68 12.31
N ASP A 258 -27.90 6.99 13.03
CA ASP A 258 -28.96 6.18 12.42
C ASP A 258 -30.03 7.09 11.82
N HIS A 259 -30.27 8.27 12.41
CA HIS A 259 -31.11 9.32 11.83
C HIS A 259 -30.51 9.85 10.52
N VAL A 260 -29.19 10.02 10.45
CA VAL A 260 -28.52 10.51 9.25
C VAL A 260 -28.56 9.47 8.11
N ALA A 261 -28.39 8.18 8.44
CA ALA A 261 -28.44 7.09 7.45
C ALA A 261 -29.87 6.88 6.88
N ASN A 262 -30.91 7.19 7.66
CA ASN A 262 -32.31 6.96 7.30
C ASN A 262 -33.04 8.25 6.85
N LEU A 263 -32.33 9.34 6.55
CA LEU A 263 -32.95 10.54 6.01
C LEU A 263 -33.69 10.23 4.70
N PRO A 264 -34.91 10.74 4.50
CA PRO A 264 -35.64 10.51 3.27
C PRO A 264 -34.89 11.05 2.07
N MET A 265 -34.95 10.32 0.96
CA MET A 265 -34.40 10.77 -0.33
C MET A 265 -34.98 12.17 -0.65
N VAL A 266 -34.08 13.15 -0.75
CA VAL A 266 -34.46 14.50 -1.15
C VAL A 266 -34.82 14.47 -2.63
N GLU A 267 -35.93 15.13 -2.98
CA GLU A 267 -36.31 15.31 -4.39
C GLU A 267 -35.14 15.89 -5.19
N TRP A 268 -34.90 15.27 -6.35
CA TRP A 268 -33.80 15.61 -7.23
C TRP A 268 -33.91 17.08 -7.69
N ARG A 269 -32.94 17.90 -7.36
CA ARG A 269 -32.72 19.22 -7.95
C ARG A 269 -31.35 19.22 -8.60
N ASP A 270 -31.28 19.73 -9.84
CA ASP A 270 -29.98 20.01 -10.45
C ASP A 270 -29.18 20.92 -9.51
N PRO A 271 -27.91 20.59 -9.22
CA PRO A 271 -27.09 21.51 -8.45
C PRO A 271 -27.00 22.80 -9.25
N LEU A 272 -27.45 23.88 -8.65
CA LEU A 272 -27.31 25.20 -9.25
C LEU A 272 -25.80 25.44 -9.48
N GLU A 273 -25.46 25.99 -10.65
CA GLU A 273 -24.07 26.39 -10.96
C GLU A 273 -23.47 27.25 -9.81
N GLU A 274 -24.31 28.03 -9.15
CA GLU A 274 -23.99 28.81 -7.95
C GLU A 274 -23.47 27.98 -6.77
N ASP A 275 -23.95 26.73 -6.56
CA ASP A 275 -23.45 25.86 -5.48
C ASP A 275 -22.06 25.35 -5.79
N ILE A 276 -21.79 25.04 -7.04
CA ILE A 276 -20.46 24.64 -7.51
C ILE A 276 -19.50 25.82 -7.38
N GLU A 277 -19.90 27.01 -7.82
CA GLU A 277 -19.06 28.23 -7.72
C GLU A 277 -18.78 28.60 -6.27
N ARG A 278 -19.78 28.56 -5.37
CA ARG A 278 -19.61 28.86 -3.95
C ARG A 278 -18.64 27.89 -3.26
N ASN A 279 -18.76 26.59 -3.53
CA ASN A 279 -17.84 25.58 -3.00
C ASN A 279 -16.43 25.75 -3.58
N LEU A 280 -16.34 26.13 -4.86
CA LEU A 280 -15.09 26.41 -5.55
C LEU A 280 -14.36 27.61 -4.94
N GLU A 281 -15.07 28.73 -4.67
CA GLU A 281 -14.50 29.91 -4.01
C GLU A 281 -13.99 29.58 -2.61
N THR A 282 -14.73 28.76 -1.86
CA THR A 282 -14.32 28.33 -0.53
C THR A 282 -13.01 27.53 -0.60
N VAL A 283 -12.93 26.58 -1.53
CA VAL A 283 -11.69 25.77 -1.76
C VAL A 283 -10.52 26.69 -2.16
N THR A 284 -10.77 27.74 -2.94
CA THR A 284 -9.71 28.66 -3.40
C THR A 284 -9.20 29.56 -2.28
N ARG A 285 -10.07 30.06 -1.39
CA ARG A 285 -9.66 30.93 -0.26
C ARG A 285 -8.75 30.21 0.75
N ILE A 286 -8.98 28.92 0.96
CA ILE A 286 -8.23 28.13 1.95
C ILE A 286 -6.84 27.72 1.42
N THR A 287 -6.58 27.84 0.11
CA THR A 287 -5.34 27.40 -0.53
C THR A 287 -4.38 28.56 -0.80
N GLY A 288 -3.64 29.03 0.19
CA GLY A 288 -2.61 30.11 0.07
C GLY A 288 -1.42 29.81 -0.87
N THR A 289 -0.54 30.79 -1.02
CA THR A 289 0.51 30.90 -2.06
C THR A 289 1.86 30.26 -1.69
N SER A 290 2.60 29.91 -2.75
CA SER A 290 4.06 29.72 -2.92
C SER A 290 4.58 28.32 -3.08
N THR A 291 5.40 28.14 -4.15
CA THR A 291 6.11 26.87 -4.43
C THR A 291 7.49 27.14 -5.05
N ASN A 292 8.50 26.38 -4.57
CA ASN A 292 9.83 26.28 -5.19
C ASN A 292 9.97 24.89 -5.85
N GLY A 293 9.07 24.53 -6.78
CA GLY A 293 9.17 23.29 -7.53
C GLY A 293 9.81 23.47 -8.90
N SER A 294 10.36 22.40 -9.46
CA SER A 294 10.93 22.39 -10.81
C SER A 294 9.86 22.54 -11.92
N ILE A 295 8.61 22.17 -11.63
CA ILE A 295 7.49 22.16 -12.57
C ILE A 295 6.29 22.90 -11.98
N PRO A 296 5.66 23.85 -12.70
CA PRO A 296 4.43 24.51 -12.23
C PRO A 296 3.26 23.55 -12.10
N ALA A 297 2.40 23.76 -11.10
CA ALA A 297 1.18 22.95 -10.89
C ALA A 297 0.23 22.96 -12.12
N VAL A 298 0.33 23.96 -12.99
CA VAL A 298 -0.41 24.01 -14.27
C VAL A 298 -0.02 22.88 -15.20
N GLN A 299 1.26 22.51 -15.29
CA GLN A 299 1.72 21.38 -16.12
C GLN A 299 1.20 20.04 -15.58
N ILE A 300 1.03 19.92 -14.26
CA ILE A 300 0.38 18.76 -13.66
C ILE A 300 -1.09 18.70 -14.10
N HIS A 301 -1.81 19.82 -14.06
CA HIS A 301 -3.19 19.87 -14.57
C HIS A 301 -3.24 19.44 -16.05
N GLU A 302 -2.35 19.96 -16.91
CA GLU A 302 -2.27 19.57 -18.31
C GLU A 302 -2.04 18.06 -18.47
N ALA A 303 -1.15 17.48 -17.65
CA ALA A 303 -0.89 16.05 -17.64
C ALA A 303 -2.12 15.23 -17.20
N PHE A 304 -2.96 15.76 -16.31
CA PHE A 304 -4.21 15.08 -15.91
C PHE A 304 -5.24 15.05 -17.04
N ILE A 305 -5.38 16.12 -17.82
CA ILE A 305 -6.41 16.22 -18.87
C ILE A 305 -5.92 15.75 -20.25
N VAL A 306 -4.67 15.29 -20.34
CA VAL A 306 -4.15 14.65 -21.55
C VAL A 306 -4.83 13.29 -21.76
N ASP A 307 -5.13 12.96 -23.01
CA ASP A 307 -5.51 11.60 -23.36
C ASP A 307 -4.26 10.70 -23.41
N HIS A 308 -4.08 9.86 -22.40
CA HIS A 308 -2.91 8.99 -22.29
C HIS A 308 -2.83 7.92 -23.39
N ASN A 309 -3.96 7.63 -24.07
CA ASN A 309 -3.98 6.72 -25.22
C ASN A 309 -3.43 7.38 -26.51
N SER A 310 -3.40 8.71 -26.55
CA SER A 310 -2.88 9.49 -27.68
C SER A 310 -1.46 10.04 -27.44
N LEU A 311 -0.79 9.65 -26.36
CA LEU A 311 0.61 10.01 -26.11
C LEU A 311 1.53 9.47 -27.21
N PRO A 312 2.69 10.11 -27.48
CA PRO A 312 3.70 9.62 -28.39
C PRO A 312 4.06 8.15 -28.12
N GLU A 313 4.34 7.40 -29.18
CA GLU A 313 4.59 5.95 -29.08
C GLU A 313 5.72 5.60 -28.12
N GLU A 314 6.76 6.43 -28.04
CA GLU A 314 7.87 6.26 -27.10
C GLU A 314 7.41 6.32 -25.64
N LYS A 315 6.55 7.30 -25.29
CA LYS A 315 5.99 7.42 -23.95
C LYS A 315 5.07 6.26 -23.61
N GLN A 316 4.26 5.79 -24.56
CA GLN A 316 3.41 4.62 -24.37
C GLN A 316 4.23 3.34 -24.13
N LYS A 317 5.31 3.13 -24.90
CA LYS A 317 6.26 2.01 -24.69
C LYS A 317 6.92 2.10 -23.32
N TYR A 318 7.36 3.28 -22.92
CA TYR A 318 7.97 3.51 -21.62
C TYR A 318 6.98 3.25 -20.47
N LEU A 319 5.74 3.73 -20.55
CA LEU A 319 4.68 3.42 -19.59
C LEU A 319 4.45 1.92 -19.45
N LYS A 320 4.37 1.20 -20.57
CA LYS A 320 4.21 -0.26 -20.58
C LYS A 320 5.40 -0.96 -19.94
N GLN A 321 6.61 -0.51 -20.27
CA GLN A 321 7.83 -1.05 -19.67
C GLN A 321 7.87 -0.82 -18.16
N LEU A 322 7.65 0.41 -17.70
CA LEU A 322 7.69 0.76 -16.27
C LEU A 322 6.63 0.01 -15.47
N ARG A 323 5.41 -0.15 -16.02
CA ARG A 323 4.36 -0.96 -15.42
C ARG A 323 4.77 -2.43 -15.24
N ASN A 324 5.39 -3.02 -16.27
CA ASN A 324 5.89 -4.40 -16.21
C ASN A 324 7.03 -4.54 -15.19
N GLU A 325 7.93 -3.57 -15.14
CA GLU A 325 9.02 -3.56 -14.15
C GLU A 325 8.49 -3.44 -12.72
N ILE A 326 7.48 -2.60 -12.46
CA ILE A 326 6.84 -2.47 -11.13
C ILE A 326 6.21 -3.80 -10.71
N ASN A 327 5.62 -4.56 -11.64
CA ASN A 327 5.11 -5.90 -11.34
C ASN A 327 6.21 -6.93 -11.05
N GLN A 328 7.35 -6.82 -11.73
CA GLN A 328 8.42 -7.82 -11.68
C GLN A 328 9.50 -7.52 -10.65
N ARG A 329 9.77 -6.24 -10.35
CA ARG A 329 10.87 -5.81 -9.51
C ARG A 329 10.41 -4.82 -8.46
N ARG A 330 10.80 -5.06 -7.22
CA ARG A 330 10.49 -4.16 -6.11
C ARG A 330 11.20 -2.81 -6.23
N GLU A 331 12.42 -2.83 -6.74
CA GLU A 331 13.26 -1.64 -6.96
C GLU A 331 12.68 -0.68 -8.01
N ALA A 332 11.71 -1.14 -8.81
CA ALA A 332 11.06 -0.29 -9.80
C ALA A 332 10.22 0.85 -9.17
N TYR A 333 9.89 0.78 -7.88
CA TYR A 333 9.32 1.92 -7.16
C TYR A 333 10.32 3.09 -7.03
N ASP A 334 11.64 2.82 -7.00
CA ASP A 334 12.66 3.86 -6.97
C ASP A 334 12.64 4.69 -8.27
N LYS A 335 12.27 4.07 -9.40
CA LYS A 335 12.08 4.78 -10.67
C LYS A 335 10.91 5.77 -10.64
N ILE A 336 9.86 5.49 -9.87
CA ILE A 336 8.77 6.45 -9.66
C ILE A 336 9.30 7.68 -8.92
N ASP A 337 10.18 7.48 -7.94
CA ASP A 337 10.79 8.57 -7.18
C ASP A 337 11.77 9.42 -8.01
N GLU A 338 12.30 8.87 -9.10
CA GLU A 338 13.22 9.52 -10.02
C GLU A 338 12.51 10.13 -11.25
N GLU A 339 11.26 9.71 -11.53
CA GLU A 339 10.50 10.19 -12.69
C GLU A 339 10.13 11.67 -12.57
N GLU A 340 10.36 12.43 -13.61
CA GLU A 340 10.11 13.88 -13.68
C GLU A 340 9.00 14.27 -14.67
N ASP A 341 8.60 13.36 -15.56
CA ASP A 341 7.53 13.63 -16.52
C ASP A 341 6.13 13.43 -15.88
N PRO A 342 5.35 14.54 -15.68
CA PRO A 342 4.01 14.42 -15.12
C PRO A 342 3.07 13.54 -15.94
N ALA A 343 3.24 13.48 -17.27
CA ALA A 343 2.39 12.67 -18.14
C ALA A 343 2.63 11.17 -17.94
N ILE A 344 3.85 10.77 -17.60
CA ILE A 344 4.17 9.38 -17.23
C ILE A 344 3.55 9.03 -15.88
N LEU A 345 3.71 9.89 -14.87
CA LEU A 345 3.16 9.66 -13.53
C LEU A 345 1.62 9.61 -13.53
N THR A 346 0.96 10.55 -14.21
CA THR A 346 -0.50 10.56 -14.36
C THR A 346 -0.98 9.40 -15.21
N GLY A 347 -0.23 9.03 -16.24
CA GLY A 347 -0.51 7.86 -17.08
C GLY A 347 -0.51 6.56 -16.27
N LEU A 348 0.47 6.35 -15.40
CA LEU A 348 0.50 5.20 -14.48
C LEU A 348 -0.68 5.24 -13.49
N LEU A 349 -1.00 6.41 -12.94
CA LEU A 349 -2.13 6.57 -12.02
C LEU A 349 -3.45 6.14 -12.67
N PHE A 350 -3.72 6.65 -13.88
CA PHE A 350 -4.95 6.32 -14.58
C PHE A 350 -4.97 4.88 -15.09
N GLN A 351 -3.85 4.36 -15.60
CA GLN A 351 -3.77 2.93 -15.96
C GLN A 351 -4.01 2.01 -14.76
N TRP A 352 -3.66 2.44 -13.55
CA TRP A 352 -3.96 1.67 -12.36
C TRP A 352 -5.45 1.74 -11.99
N LEU A 353 -6.03 2.95 -11.92
CA LEU A 353 -7.45 3.16 -11.58
C LEU A 353 -8.39 2.50 -12.60
N GLU A 354 -8.12 2.70 -13.88
CA GLU A 354 -8.92 2.17 -15.00
C GLU A 354 -8.67 0.68 -15.28
N GLY A 355 -7.56 0.14 -14.76
CA GLY A 355 -7.21 -1.27 -14.88
C GLY A 355 -7.87 -2.18 -13.83
N LEU A 356 -8.60 -1.63 -12.87
CA LEU A 356 -9.38 -2.41 -11.92
C LEU A 356 -10.55 -3.11 -12.64
N LYS A 357 -10.93 -4.30 -12.19
CA LYS A 357 -12.05 -5.06 -12.77
C LYS A 357 -13.41 -4.40 -12.50
N GLN A 358 -13.52 -3.70 -11.38
CA GLN A 358 -14.72 -2.98 -10.99
C GLN A 358 -14.37 -1.51 -10.76
N PRO A 359 -15.24 -0.57 -11.11
CA PRO A 359 -15.08 0.82 -10.76
C PRO A 359 -15.01 0.97 -9.24
N ILE A 360 -14.30 1.98 -8.76
CA ILE A 360 -14.21 2.33 -7.33
C ILE A 360 -15.53 2.96 -6.87
N LEU A 361 -16.09 3.85 -7.69
CA LEU A 361 -17.43 4.38 -7.50
C LEU A 361 -18.37 3.64 -8.45
N ASP A 362 -19.07 2.66 -7.95
CA ASP A 362 -19.98 1.85 -8.74
C ASP A 362 -21.36 2.53 -8.91
N ARG A 363 -22.30 1.81 -9.51
CA ARG A 363 -23.65 2.34 -9.74
C ARG A 363 -24.41 2.59 -8.42
N GLU A 364 -24.17 1.77 -7.41
CA GLU A 364 -24.80 1.89 -6.10
C GLU A 364 -24.28 3.14 -5.37
N ASP A 365 -22.96 3.34 -5.36
CA ASP A 365 -22.32 4.53 -4.81
C ASP A 365 -22.79 5.80 -5.50
N LEU A 366 -22.87 5.80 -6.83
CA LEU A 366 -23.40 6.94 -7.59
C LEU A 366 -24.85 7.22 -7.23
N SER A 367 -25.68 6.22 -7.04
CA SER A 367 -27.08 6.38 -6.62
C SER A 367 -27.18 6.99 -5.22
N ILE A 368 -26.35 6.52 -4.28
CA ILE A 368 -26.28 7.08 -2.92
C ILE A 368 -25.86 8.55 -2.96
N ILE A 369 -24.79 8.86 -3.71
CA ILE A 369 -24.27 10.23 -3.83
C ILE A 369 -25.34 11.16 -4.44
N VAL A 370 -26.00 10.74 -5.52
CA VAL A 370 -27.04 11.54 -6.18
C VAL A 370 -28.24 11.78 -5.25
N ALA A 371 -28.66 10.73 -4.51
CA ALA A 371 -29.80 10.85 -3.60
C ALA A 371 -29.50 11.70 -2.35
N ARG A 372 -28.26 11.74 -1.90
CA ARG A 372 -27.84 12.32 -0.61
C ARG A 372 -26.72 13.36 -0.73
N ALA A 373 -26.51 13.95 -1.92
CA ALA A 373 -25.36 14.83 -2.21
C ALA A 373 -25.20 16.01 -1.23
N TYR A 374 -26.26 16.43 -0.56
CA TYR A 374 -26.22 17.50 0.43
C TYR A 374 -25.74 17.07 1.82
N ASN A 375 -25.73 15.77 2.11
CA ASN A 375 -25.26 15.23 3.37
C ASN A 375 -24.05 14.32 3.12
N VAL A 376 -22.85 14.90 3.17
CA VAL A 376 -21.57 14.23 2.91
C VAL A 376 -21.37 13.07 3.87
N GLU A 377 -21.68 13.22 5.15
CA GLU A 377 -21.52 12.18 6.17
C GLU A 377 -22.39 10.96 5.88
N SER A 378 -23.67 11.18 5.53
CA SER A 378 -24.59 10.09 5.14
C SER A 378 -24.08 9.31 3.91
N CYS A 379 -23.50 10.00 2.92
CA CYS A 379 -22.91 9.35 1.77
C CYS A 379 -21.70 8.47 2.18
N ILE A 380 -20.78 9.04 2.96
CA ILE A 380 -19.57 8.34 3.42
C ILE A 380 -19.91 7.08 4.22
N LEU A 381 -20.89 7.17 5.12
CA LEU A 381 -21.27 6.02 5.96
C LEU A 381 -21.90 4.87 5.16
N ALA A 382 -22.52 5.17 4.04
CA ALA A 382 -23.16 4.17 3.17
C ALA A 382 -22.20 3.45 2.23
N MET A 383 -21.05 4.06 1.90
CA MET A 383 -20.06 3.51 0.96
C MET A 383 -19.10 2.51 1.62
N GLN A 384 -18.31 1.79 0.82
CA GLN A 384 -17.27 0.90 1.34
C GLN A 384 -16.07 1.70 1.86
N MET A 385 -15.45 1.21 2.92
CA MET A 385 -14.35 1.93 3.58
C MET A 385 -13.14 2.12 2.66
N GLU A 386 -12.81 1.12 1.88
CA GLU A 386 -11.67 1.13 0.96
C GLU A 386 -11.84 2.23 -0.11
N ASP A 387 -13.06 2.38 -0.64
CA ASP A 387 -13.37 3.35 -1.69
C ASP A 387 -13.33 4.78 -1.15
N ILE A 388 -13.89 5.00 0.04
CA ILE A 388 -13.83 6.28 0.74
C ILE A 388 -12.40 6.68 1.11
N MET A 389 -11.58 5.74 1.61
CA MET A 389 -10.19 6.05 1.98
C MET A 389 -9.36 6.44 0.76
N LEU A 390 -9.58 5.79 -0.37
CA LEU A 390 -8.92 6.16 -1.62
C LEU A 390 -9.42 7.50 -2.15
N LEU A 391 -10.74 7.72 -2.16
CA LEU A 391 -11.34 9.00 -2.58
C LEU A 391 -10.84 10.15 -1.72
N GLU A 392 -10.88 10.02 -0.39
CA GLU A 392 -10.37 11.01 0.56
C GLU A 392 -8.91 11.38 0.24
N TYR A 393 -8.05 10.38 0.04
CA TYR A 393 -6.66 10.61 -0.28
C TYR A 393 -6.48 11.41 -1.58
N LEU A 394 -7.19 11.02 -2.66
CA LEU A 394 -7.12 11.72 -3.94
C LEU A 394 -7.63 13.17 -3.84
N LEU A 395 -8.69 13.41 -3.06
CA LEU A 395 -9.19 14.76 -2.83
C LEU A 395 -8.19 15.62 -2.03
N ARG A 396 -7.56 15.07 -1.00
CA ARG A 396 -6.46 15.75 -0.26
C ARG A 396 -5.26 16.03 -1.16
N PHE A 397 -4.92 15.13 -2.06
CA PHE A 397 -3.88 15.36 -3.07
C PHE A 397 -4.19 16.59 -3.93
N ILE A 398 -5.43 16.73 -4.45
CA ILE A 398 -5.85 17.89 -5.26
C ILE A 398 -5.76 19.19 -4.46
N THR A 399 -6.14 19.19 -3.17
CA THR A 399 -6.06 20.39 -2.33
C THR A 399 -4.62 20.87 -2.12
N ARG A 400 -3.67 19.95 -2.15
CA ARG A 400 -2.23 20.24 -2.00
C ARG A 400 -1.58 20.77 -3.27
N LEU A 401 -2.18 20.57 -4.45
CA LEU A 401 -1.68 21.13 -5.71
C LEU A 401 -1.86 22.66 -5.72
N ARG A 402 -0.78 23.41 -5.57
CA ARG A 402 -0.77 24.89 -5.45
C ARG A 402 0.41 25.51 -6.20
N PRO A 403 0.26 26.71 -6.78
CA PRO A 403 -1.00 27.40 -7.05
C PRO A 403 -1.74 26.77 -8.23
N LEU A 404 -3.05 26.58 -8.09
CA LEU A 404 -3.88 26.08 -9.18
C LEU A 404 -5.25 26.74 -9.13
N ALA A 405 -5.68 27.32 -10.25
CA ALA A 405 -6.98 27.98 -10.39
C ALA A 405 -8.13 26.99 -10.15
N ALA A 406 -9.26 27.49 -9.64
CA ALA A 406 -10.39 26.68 -9.24
C ALA A 406 -10.97 25.84 -10.39
N ASN A 407 -11.16 26.44 -11.57
CA ASN A 407 -11.61 25.73 -12.78
C ASN A 407 -10.70 24.55 -13.15
N LYS A 408 -9.39 24.71 -13.03
CA LYS A 408 -8.41 23.64 -13.31
C LYS A 408 -8.50 22.50 -12.28
N LYS A 409 -8.82 22.81 -11.02
CA LYS A 409 -9.10 21.77 -10.00
C LYS A 409 -10.35 20.97 -10.35
N VAL A 410 -11.39 21.62 -10.87
CA VAL A 410 -12.61 20.93 -11.33
C VAL A 410 -12.32 20.02 -12.52
N ASP A 411 -11.47 20.43 -13.46
CA ASP A 411 -11.06 19.56 -14.56
C ASP A 411 -10.36 18.29 -14.06
N ILE A 412 -9.47 18.42 -13.06
CA ILE A 412 -8.82 17.27 -12.42
C ILE A 412 -9.86 16.39 -11.70
N LEU A 413 -10.82 16.99 -10.97
CA LEU A 413 -11.89 16.24 -10.30
C LEU A 413 -12.74 15.47 -11.31
N LYS A 414 -13.14 16.09 -12.43
CA LYS A 414 -13.86 15.42 -13.52
C LYS A 414 -13.06 14.27 -14.11
N ARG A 415 -11.75 14.46 -14.32
CA ARG A 415 -10.89 13.42 -14.87
C ARG A 415 -10.72 12.24 -13.90
N LEU A 416 -10.56 12.52 -12.60
CA LEU A 416 -10.54 11.49 -11.57
C LEU A 416 -11.88 10.76 -11.48
N LEU A 417 -13.00 11.50 -11.49
CA LEU A 417 -14.33 10.90 -11.49
C LEU A 417 -14.51 9.93 -12.66
N ALA A 418 -14.06 10.32 -13.86
CA ALA A 418 -14.11 9.44 -15.03
C ALA A 418 -13.39 8.12 -14.79
N SER A 419 -12.21 8.15 -14.18
CA SER A 419 -11.43 6.93 -13.88
C SER A 419 -12.01 6.14 -12.72
N LEU A 420 -12.51 6.79 -11.67
CA LEU A 420 -13.12 6.15 -10.50
C LEU A 420 -14.42 5.42 -10.85
N THR A 421 -15.17 5.94 -11.82
CA THR A 421 -16.42 5.34 -12.32
C THR A 421 -16.21 4.44 -13.54
N GLN A 422 -15.01 4.44 -14.12
CA GLN A 422 -14.72 3.80 -15.43
C GLN A 422 -15.73 4.24 -16.52
N GLN A 423 -16.01 5.54 -16.55
CA GLN A 423 -16.91 6.16 -17.53
C GLN A 423 -16.23 7.37 -18.18
N THR A 424 -16.69 7.79 -19.35
CA THR A 424 -16.18 8.98 -20.01
C THR A 424 -16.94 10.23 -19.58
N ILE A 425 -16.22 11.33 -19.39
CA ILE A 425 -16.77 12.62 -18.99
C ILE A 425 -16.29 13.70 -19.97
N MET A 426 -17.12 14.70 -20.23
CA MET A 426 -16.76 15.85 -21.04
C MET A 426 -15.87 16.81 -20.22
N ILE A 427 -14.65 17.05 -20.71
CA ILE A 427 -13.69 18.00 -20.13
C ILE A 427 -13.15 18.86 -21.27
N ASN A 428 -13.35 20.17 -21.19
CA ASN A 428 -12.87 21.13 -22.19
C ASN A 428 -13.23 20.73 -23.65
N GLY A 429 -14.46 20.27 -23.88
CA GLY A 429 -14.96 19.86 -25.19
C GLY A 429 -14.51 18.48 -25.69
N ARG A 430 -13.79 17.71 -24.85
CA ARG A 430 -13.31 16.37 -25.19
C ARG A 430 -13.87 15.35 -24.21
N CYS A 431 -14.28 14.15 -24.68
CA CYS A 431 -14.64 13.03 -23.83
C CYS A 431 -13.38 12.30 -23.37
N LEU A 432 -13.13 12.23 -22.07
CA LEU A 432 -11.97 11.59 -21.48
C LEU A 432 -12.41 10.56 -20.40
N PRO A 433 -11.69 9.44 -20.25
CA PRO A 433 -10.64 8.94 -21.16
C PRO A 433 -11.23 8.40 -22.47
N THR A 434 -10.45 8.38 -23.53
CA THR A 434 -10.85 7.71 -24.79
C THR A 434 -10.66 6.20 -24.65
N HIS A 435 -11.59 5.55 -24.01
CA HIS A 435 -11.60 4.09 -23.85
C HIS A 435 -12.81 3.49 -24.57
N ARG A 436 -12.62 2.45 -25.37
CA ARG A 436 -13.68 1.87 -26.22
C ARG A 436 -14.85 1.28 -25.43
N ASP A 437 -14.56 0.76 -24.26
CA ASP A 437 -15.54 0.05 -23.44
C ASP A 437 -16.22 0.95 -22.38
N PHE A 438 -15.77 2.21 -22.25
CA PHE A 438 -16.32 3.13 -21.25
C PHE A 438 -17.54 3.86 -21.82
N GLN A 439 -18.67 3.75 -21.12
CA GLN A 439 -19.88 4.50 -21.44
C GLN A 439 -19.76 5.94 -20.93
N ARG A 440 -20.51 6.85 -21.56
CA ARG A 440 -20.56 8.24 -21.10
C ARG A 440 -21.37 8.37 -19.81
N LEU A 441 -20.77 9.00 -18.79
CA LEU A 441 -21.49 9.42 -17.60
C LEU A 441 -22.48 10.52 -17.96
N ARG A 442 -23.72 10.45 -17.43
CA ARG A 442 -24.71 11.50 -17.63
C ARG A 442 -24.24 12.81 -17.00
N ASP A 443 -24.36 13.92 -17.71
CA ASP A 443 -23.81 15.21 -17.30
C ASP A 443 -24.38 15.66 -15.94
N GLY A 444 -25.69 15.49 -15.69
CA GLY A 444 -26.32 15.81 -14.39
C GLY A 444 -25.74 14.97 -13.24
N THR A 445 -25.56 13.65 -13.43
CA THR A 445 -24.91 12.79 -12.44
C THR A 445 -23.47 13.23 -12.20
N GLY A 446 -22.74 13.52 -13.26
CA GLY A 446 -21.35 13.99 -13.18
C GLY A 446 -21.23 15.29 -12.37
N ALA A 447 -22.11 16.25 -12.61
CA ALA A 447 -22.15 17.52 -11.88
C ALA A 447 -22.44 17.31 -10.38
N GLN A 448 -23.39 16.44 -10.04
CA GLN A 448 -23.73 16.14 -8.64
C GLN A 448 -22.58 15.46 -7.89
N VAL A 449 -21.89 14.51 -8.52
CA VAL A 449 -20.75 13.83 -7.89
C VAL A 449 -19.57 14.80 -7.74
N VAL A 450 -19.31 15.66 -8.71
CA VAL A 450 -18.28 16.71 -8.58
C VAL A 450 -18.61 17.66 -7.42
N ASN A 451 -19.89 18.06 -7.29
CA ASN A 451 -20.33 18.90 -6.17
C ASN A 451 -20.16 18.19 -4.82
N PHE A 452 -20.52 16.92 -4.72
CA PHE A 452 -20.22 16.08 -3.55
C PHE A 452 -18.73 16.07 -3.22
N MET A 453 -17.86 15.85 -4.22
CA MET A 453 -16.41 15.86 -4.02
C MET A 453 -15.90 17.22 -3.51
N LEU A 454 -16.43 18.33 -4.02
CA LEU A 454 -16.08 19.68 -3.57
C LEU A 454 -16.53 19.92 -2.11
N ARG A 455 -17.73 19.49 -1.75
CA ARG A 455 -18.22 19.56 -0.36
C ARG A 455 -17.37 18.71 0.58
N LEU A 456 -17.00 17.49 0.15
CA LEU A 456 -16.11 16.62 0.91
C LEU A 456 -14.75 17.28 1.11
N ILE A 457 -14.19 17.96 0.10
CA ILE A 457 -12.95 18.75 0.25
C ILE A 457 -13.10 19.80 1.35
N VAL A 458 -14.21 20.53 1.38
CA VAL A 458 -14.45 21.56 2.40
C VAL A 458 -14.50 20.95 3.80
N GLU A 459 -15.19 19.83 3.98
CA GLU A 459 -15.22 19.11 5.26
C GLU A 459 -13.84 18.60 5.69
N LEU A 460 -13.10 18.00 4.77
CA LEU A 460 -11.74 17.52 5.03
C LEU A 460 -10.77 18.65 5.44
N GLN A 461 -10.99 19.87 4.97
CA GLN A 461 -10.16 21.02 5.32
C GLN A 461 -10.45 21.56 6.72
N LYS A 462 -11.66 21.43 7.23
CA LYS A 462 -11.99 21.79 8.63
C LYS A 462 -11.13 21.00 9.62
N ASP A 463 -10.83 19.75 9.31
CA ASP A 463 -9.97 18.90 10.14
C ASP A 463 -8.49 19.28 10.09
N MET A 464 -8.04 19.90 8.98
CA MET A 464 -6.65 20.30 8.80
C MET A 464 -6.27 21.60 9.57
N VAL A 465 -7.25 22.38 9.99
CA VAL A 465 -7.04 23.68 10.68
C VAL A 465 -6.85 23.52 12.20
N LYS A 466 -7.18 22.37 12.77
CA LYS A 466 -6.93 22.11 14.20
C LYS A 466 -5.44 21.84 14.41
N PRO A 467 -4.69 22.70 15.15
CA PRO A 467 -3.30 22.43 15.47
C PRO A 467 -3.26 21.15 16.33
N GLY A 468 -2.89 20.05 15.71
CA GLY A 468 -2.58 18.83 16.43
C GLY A 468 -1.30 19.00 17.22
N ARG A 469 -1.25 18.43 18.42
CA ARG A 469 -0.04 18.28 19.24
C ARG A 469 1.12 17.80 18.37
N ASP A 470 2.33 18.24 18.70
CA ASP A 470 3.63 17.84 18.13
C ASP A 470 3.83 16.31 18.08
N ASP A 471 3.19 15.69 17.12
CA ASP A 471 3.51 14.34 16.70
C ASP A 471 4.36 14.46 15.44
N HIS A 472 5.62 14.07 15.54
CA HIS A 472 6.54 14.00 14.42
C HIS A 472 5.85 13.36 13.21
N ASP A 473 5.72 14.12 12.11
CA ASP A 473 5.18 13.66 10.84
C ASP A 473 5.96 12.41 10.41
N VAL A 474 5.33 11.25 10.48
CA VAL A 474 5.91 10.01 9.94
C VAL A 474 5.76 10.07 8.43
N VAL A 475 6.72 10.73 7.79
CA VAL A 475 6.92 10.59 6.35
C VAL A 475 7.37 9.16 6.10
N VAL A 476 6.49 8.32 5.57
CA VAL A 476 6.87 6.97 5.12
C VAL A 476 7.65 7.15 3.82
N PRO A 477 8.98 6.95 3.82
CA PRO A 477 9.74 7.12 2.60
C PRO A 477 9.32 6.05 1.59
N CYS A 478 9.04 6.45 0.36
CA CYS A 478 8.89 5.51 -0.75
C CYS A 478 10.17 4.73 -1.03
N ARG A 479 11.30 5.31 -0.64
CA ARG A 479 12.63 4.70 -0.76
C ARG A 479 12.77 3.56 0.24
N ARG A 480 13.12 2.40 -0.27
CA ARG A 480 13.66 1.33 0.53
C ARG A 480 15.16 1.46 0.64
N PHE A 481 15.66 1.17 1.86
CA PHE A 481 17.06 1.12 2.13
C PHE A 481 17.78 0.24 1.10
N ARG A 482 18.80 0.83 0.44
CA ARG A 482 19.73 0.06 -0.38
C ARG A 482 20.39 -0.97 0.54
N ILE A 483 20.33 -2.23 0.17
CA ILE A 483 21.20 -3.25 0.73
C ILE A 483 22.61 -2.90 0.25
N LYS A 484 23.42 -2.32 1.13
CA LYS A 484 24.84 -2.11 0.87
C LYS A 484 25.60 -3.43 0.86
#